data_984c357c26fb413134e521fd1f472e61
#
_entry.id   984c357c26fb413134e521fd1f472e61
#
_cell.length_a   1.000
_cell.length_b   1.000
_cell.length_c   1.000
_cell.angle_alpha   90.00
_cell.angle_beta   90.00
_cell.angle_gamma   90.00
#
_symmetry.space_group_name_H-M   'P 1'
#
loop_
_entity.id
_entity.type
_entity.pdbx_description
1 polymer ?
#
loop_
_entity_poly.entity_id
_entity_poly.type
_entity_poly.pdbx_seq_one_letter_code
_entity_poly.pdbx_strand_id
1 'polypeptide(L)'
;MNDPIYITGKCHYASITEPNTKFEPVWSIQIEVDDNNRSVIESAGLSISNKGDDRGDFVTIKRKVARKDGTQRQGPMVKDSQNNNWDGKLIANGSVVNVKAIPFEWNYAGKSGVSADLAAVQVVDFIEYTSGADNDFELVEGGYVTKNTSEEIPFAS
;
A
#
# COMPACT_ATOMS: atom_id res chain seq x y z
N MET A 1 -0.78 25.54 1.51
CA MET A 1 -1.38 24.42 0.82
C MET A 1 -0.34 23.69 0.01
N ASN A 2 -0.23 22.43 0.20
CA ASN A 2 0.84 21.69 -0.44
C ASN A 2 0.35 20.99 -1.70
N ASP A 3 1.18 20.99 -2.71
CA ASP A 3 0.83 20.32 -3.95
C ASP A 3 1.00 18.81 -3.80
N PRO A 4 0.17 18.02 -4.46
CA PRO A 4 0.35 16.59 -4.40
C PRO A 4 1.61 16.15 -5.13
N ILE A 5 2.21 15.06 -4.67
CA ILE A 5 3.31 14.42 -5.36
C ILE A 5 2.87 13.03 -5.79
N TYR A 6 3.56 12.49 -6.77
CA TYR A 6 3.23 11.17 -7.31
C TYR A 6 4.46 10.29 -7.19
N ILE A 7 4.31 9.15 -6.54
CA ILE A 7 5.41 8.23 -6.27
C ILE A 7 5.08 6.90 -6.94
N THR A 8 5.95 6.43 -7.80
CA THR A 8 5.77 5.14 -8.47
C THR A 8 6.78 4.16 -7.92
N GLY A 9 6.35 2.97 -7.56
CA GLY A 9 7.26 1.95 -7.07
C GLY A 9 6.55 0.71 -6.61
N LYS A 10 7.32 -0.27 -6.15
CA LYS A 10 6.75 -1.48 -5.56
C LYS A 10 6.21 -1.17 -4.18
N CYS A 11 5.04 -1.71 -3.89
CA CYS A 11 4.41 -1.47 -2.60
C CYS A 11 4.55 -2.66 -1.67
N HIS A 12 4.42 -2.37 -0.37
CA HIS A 12 4.43 -3.38 0.68
C HIS A 12 3.34 -3.02 1.69
N TYR A 13 2.72 -4.03 2.25
CA TYR A 13 1.73 -3.89 3.33
C TYR A 13 0.65 -2.86 3.00
N ALA A 14 0.08 -2.98 1.81
CA ALA A 14 -0.93 -2.05 1.36
C ALA A 14 -2.26 -2.31 2.08
N SER A 15 -2.69 -1.36 2.91
CA SER A 15 -3.98 -1.38 3.57
C SER A 15 -4.79 -0.23 3.02
N ILE A 16 -5.20 -0.33 1.75
CA ILE A 16 -5.83 0.76 1.04
C ILE A 16 -7.27 0.46 0.64
N THR A 17 -7.65 -0.80 0.56
CA THR A 17 -9.03 -1.17 0.32
C THR A 17 -9.80 -1.26 1.64
N GLU A 18 -9.10 -1.61 2.72
CA GLU A 18 -9.65 -1.60 4.07
C GLU A 18 -8.60 -1.03 5.00
N PRO A 19 -8.99 -0.25 6.01
CA PRO A 19 -8.01 0.32 6.91
C PRO A 19 -7.42 -0.75 7.84
N ASN A 20 -6.18 -0.51 8.26
CA ASN A 20 -5.54 -1.32 9.27
C ASN A 20 -6.07 -0.86 10.62
N THR A 21 -6.71 -1.78 11.35
CA THR A 21 -7.36 -1.44 12.63
C THR A 21 -6.62 -1.97 13.84
N LYS A 22 -5.38 -2.43 13.66
CA LYS A 22 -4.62 -3.00 14.75
C LYS A 22 -4.39 -2.00 15.88
N PHE A 23 -4.18 -0.76 15.53
CA PHE A 23 -4.06 0.33 16.48
C PHE A 23 -5.13 1.36 16.12
N GLU A 24 -4.77 2.62 16.04
CA GLU A 24 -5.70 3.63 15.51
C GLU A 24 -5.98 3.30 14.04
N PRO A 25 -7.24 3.24 13.60
CA PRO A 25 -7.52 2.87 12.22
C PRO A 25 -6.87 3.80 11.21
N VAL A 26 -6.21 3.22 10.23
CA VAL A 26 -5.45 3.99 9.25
C VAL A 26 -5.35 3.21 7.93
N TRP A 27 -5.49 3.92 6.80
CA TRP A 27 -5.12 3.38 5.50
C TRP A 27 -3.65 3.70 5.29
N SER A 28 -2.87 2.73 4.82
CA SER A 28 -1.44 2.95 4.64
C SER A 28 -0.87 2.08 3.54
N ILE A 29 0.26 2.53 3.02
CA ILE A 29 1.01 1.79 2.02
C ILE A 29 2.47 2.17 2.16
N GLN A 30 3.36 1.20 1.96
CA GLN A 30 4.79 1.45 1.94
C GLN A 30 5.28 1.30 0.51
N ILE A 31 6.12 2.21 0.06
CA ILE A 31 6.65 2.21 -1.31
C ILE A 31 8.16 2.11 -1.23
N GLU A 32 8.75 1.17 -1.97
CA GLU A 32 10.21 1.07 -2.05
C GLU A 32 10.78 2.32 -2.70
N VAL A 33 11.86 2.81 -2.14
CA VAL A 33 12.57 3.96 -2.68
C VAL A 33 13.62 3.45 -3.66
N ASP A 34 13.56 3.94 -4.88
CA ASP A 34 14.52 3.55 -5.91
C ASP A 34 15.07 4.80 -6.58
N ASP A 35 15.90 4.63 -7.59
CA ASP A 35 16.53 5.76 -8.24
C ASP A 35 15.51 6.66 -8.97
N ASN A 36 14.37 6.09 -9.35
CA ASN A 36 13.36 6.86 -10.08
C ASN A 36 12.50 7.73 -9.17
N ASN A 37 12.25 7.30 -7.94
CA ASN A 37 11.34 8.04 -7.07
C ASN A 37 12.03 8.78 -5.92
N ARG A 38 13.32 8.51 -5.69
CA ARG A 38 14.04 9.09 -4.56
C ARG A 38 14.03 10.62 -4.57
N SER A 39 14.21 11.19 -5.74
CA SER A 39 14.26 12.64 -5.87
C SER A 39 12.95 13.28 -5.43
N VAL A 40 11.82 12.72 -5.82
CA VAL A 40 10.51 13.23 -5.45
C VAL A 40 10.31 13.13 -3.95
N ILE A 41 10.68 11.97 -3.37
CA ILE A 41 10.50 11.72 -1.95
C ILE A 41 11.36 12.67 -1.12
N GLU A 42 12.63 12.80 -1.49
CA GLU A 42 13.56 13.68 -0.76
C GLU A 42 13.19 15.15 -0.91
N SER A 43 12.77 15.55 -2.10
CA SER A 43 12.38 16.93 -2.34
C SER A 43 11.15 17.31 -1.51
N ALA A 44 10.27 16.35 -1.24
CA ALA A 44 9.10 16.61 -0.42
C ALA A 44 9.42 16.62 1.07
N GLY A 45 10.61 16.19 1.45
CA GLY A 45 11.02 16.17 2.86
C GLY A 45 10.52 14.96 3.63
N LEU A 46 10.07 13.93 2.95
CA LEU A 46 9.55 12.73 3.61
C LEU A 46 10.68 11.88 4.17
N SER A 47 10.42 11.25 5.31
CA SER A 47 11.40 10.38 5.95
C SER A 47 11.47 9.04 5.24
N ILE A 48 12.67 8.58 4.97
CA ILE A 48 12.92 7.28 4.36
C ILE A 48 13.36 6.33 5.46
N SER A 49 12.72 5.18 5.52
CA SER A 49 12.99 4.17 6.55
C SER A 49 13.70 2.97 5.95
N ASN A 50 14.42 2.23 6.78
CA ASN A 50 15.04 0.98 6.39
C ASN A 50 15.06 0.07 7.60
N LYS A 51 14.47 -1.10 7.48
CA LYS A 51 14.39 -2.06 8.60
C LYS A 51 15.37 -3.21 8.43
N GLY A 52 16.22 -3.15 7.41
CA GLY A 52 17.21 -4.22 7.18
C GLY A 52 16.61 -5.47 6.54
N ASP A 53 15.46 -5.34 5.91
CA ASP A 53 14.82 -6.48 5.25
C ASP A 53 14.78 -6.26 3.74
N ASP A 54 14.03 -7.12 3.04
CA ASP A 54 13.99 -7.12 1.58
C ASP A 54 13.42 -5.85 0.98
N ARG A 55 12.71 -5.05 1.76
CA ARG A 55 12.16 -3.79 1.24
C ARG A 55 13.24 -2.76 0.95
N GLY A 56 14.38 -2.87 1.62
CA GLY A 56 15.42 -1.85 1.52
C GLY A 56 14.90 -0.52 2.05
N ASP A 57 15.22 0.56 1.37
CA ASP A 57 14.70 1.88 1.73
C ASP A 57 13.24 1.96 1.32
N PHE A 58 12.39 2.49 2.17
CA PHE A 58 10.98 2.66 1.83
C PHE A 58 10.40 3.89 2.53
N VAL A 59 9.28 4.36 2.00
CA VAL A 59 8.53 5.47 2.59
C VAL A 59 7.13 4.97 2.91
N THR A 60 6.56 5.46 4.01
CA THR A 60 5.21 5.10 4.42
C THR A 60 4.29 6.28 4.18
N ILE A 61 3.20 6.05 3.45
CA ILE A 61 2.18 7.05 3.17
C ILE A 61 0.90 6.55 3.81
N LYS A 62 0.21 7.39 4.57
CA LYS A 62 -0.97 6.93 5.29
C LYS A 62 -2.02 8.02 5.42
N ARG A 63 -3.25 7.60 5.73
CA ARG A 63 -4.37 8.49 6.00
C ARG A 63 -5.15 7.92 7.18
N LYS A 64 -5.36 8.72 8.22
CA LYS A 64 -6.15 8.29 9.35
C LYS A 64 -7.62 8.21 8.97
N VAL A 65 -8.32 7.21 9.49
CA VAL A 65 -9.73 7.05 9.22
C VAL A 65 -10.54 8.12 9.89
N ALA A 66 -10.20 8.47 11.14
CA ALA A 66 -10.96 9.46 11.90
C ALA A 66 -10.26 10.81 11.93
N ARG A 67 -11.04 11.87 11.81
CA ARG A 67 -10.54 13.22 12.03
C ARG A 67 -10.46 13.48 13.53
N LYS A 68 -9.82 14.59 13.91
CA LYS A 68 -9.71 14.95 15.32
C LYS A 68 -11.07 15.11 15.98
N ASP A 69 -12.08 15.51 15.24
CA ASP A 69 -13.41 15.71 15.79
C ASP A 69 -14.22 14.41 15.82
N GLY A 70 -13.63 13.28 15.45
CA GLY A 70 -14.30 12.00 15.50
C GLY A 70 -15.05 11.61 14.25
N THR A 71 -15.16 12.49 13.27
CA THR A 71 -15.84 12.12 12.02
C THR A 71 -14.92 11.29 11.15
N GLN A 72 -15.53 10.45 10.32
CA GLN A 72 -14.76 9.57 9.45
C GLN A 72 -14.34 10.28 8.18
N ARG A 73 -13.11 10.00 7.74
CA ARG A 73 -12.63 10.48 6.45
C ARG A 73 -12.97 9.45 5.38
N GLN A 74 -13.04 9.92 4.15
CA GLN A 74 -13.17 9.03 3.02
C GLN A 74 -11.82 8.38 2.76
N GLY A 75 -11.82 7.10 2.39
CA GLY A 75 -10.59 6.38 2.11
C GLY A 75 -9.88 6.89 0.87
N PRO A 76 -8.64 6.44 0.65
CA PRO A 76 -7.94 6.83 -0.56
C PRO A 76 -8.66 6.26 -1.78
N MET A 77 -8.60 7.00 -2.88
CA MET A 77 -9.19 6.54 -4.12
C MET A 77 -8.26 5.50 -4.72
N VAL A 78 -8.79 4.33 -5.08
CA VAL A 78 -7.98 3.26 -5.65
C VAL A 78 -8.49 2.99 -7.06
N LYS A 79 -7.57 2.99 -8.01
CA LYS A 79 -7.88 2.84 -9.43
C LYS A 79 -6.99 1.79 -10.07
N ASP A 80 -7.42 1.24 -11.18
CA ASP A 80 -6.56 0.36 -11.98
C ASP A 80 -5.74 1.21 -12.97
N SER A 81 -4.99 0.55 -13.84
CA SER A 81 -4.08 1.25 -14.74
C SER A 81 -4.81 2.09 -15.79
N GLN A 82 -6.09 1.88 -15.96
CA GLN A 82 -6.89 2.67 -16.89
C GLN A 82 -7.87 3.58 -16.17
N ASN A 83 -7.63 3.82 -14.89
CA ASN A 83 -8.43 4.72 -14.05
C ASN A 83 -9.84 4.25 -13.78
N ASN A 84 -10.11 2.96 -13.90
CA ASN A 84 -11.37 2.39 -13.46
C ASN A 84 -11.32 2.16 -11.94
N ASN A 85 -12.45 2.20 -11.30
CA ASN A 85 -12.51 1.96 -9.86
C ASN A 85 -11.98 0.56 -9.54
N TRP A 86 -11.19 0.48 -8.48
CA TRP A 86 -10.64 -0.80 -8.05
C TRP A 86 -11.76 -1.69 -7.49
N ASP A 87 -11.63 -2.99 -7.69
CA ASP A 87 -12.68 -3.94 -7.33
C ASP A 87 -12.57 -4.49 -5.91
N GLY A 88 -11.69 -3.92 -5.10
CA GLY A 88 -11.58 -4.31 -3.69
C GLY A 88 -10.64 -5.47 -3.41
N LYS A 89 -9.97 -6.01 -4.41
CA LYS A 89 -9.04 -7.10 -4.17
C LYS A 89 -7.84 -6.63 -3.38
N LEU A 90 -7.33 -7.51 -2.54
CA LEU A 90 -6.16 -7.19 -1.71
C LEU A 90 -4.90 -7.21 -2.57
N ILE A 91 -4.02 -6.27 -2.30
CA ILE A 91 -2.83 -6.03 -3.11
C ILE A 91 -1.62 -6.58 -2.37
N ALA A 92 -0.92 -7.52 -2.99
CA ALA A 92 0.22 -8.18 -2.36
C ALA A 92 1.49 -7.33 -2.47
N ASN A 93 2.43 -7.62 -1.60
CA ASN A 93 3.74 -6.99 -1.63
C ASN A 93 4.40 -7.23 -2.99
N GLY A 94 5.03 -6.21 -3.51
CA GLY A 94 5.70 -6.28 -4.81
C GLY A 94 4.87 -5.77 -5.96
N SER A 95 3.59 -5.52 -5.76
CA SER A 95 2.78 -4.87 -6.79
C SER A 95 3.31 -3.47 -7.06
N VAL A 96 3.27 -3.04 -8.31
CA VAL A 96 3.74 -1.69 -8.67
C VAL A 96 2.55 -0.75 -8.71
N VAL A 97 2.70 0.38 -8.06
CA VAL A 97 1.61 1.36 -7.95
C VAL A 97 2.14 2.78 -8.18
N ASN A 98 1.21 3.66 -8.53
CA ASN A 98 1.42 5.10 -8.47
C ASN A 98 0.64 5.61 -7.27
N VAL A 99 1.30 6.34 -6.39
CA VAL A 99 0.65 6.89 -5.20
C VAL A 99 0.57 8.40 -5.31
N LYS A 100 -0.63 8.94 -5.14
CA LYS A 100 -0.82 10.38 -5.01
C LYS A 100 -0.79 10.70 -3.52
N ALA A 101 0.20 11.45 -3.10
CA ALA A 101 0.40 11.82 -1.71
C ALA A 101 0.43 13.33 -1.58
N ILE A 102 -0.14 13.85 -0.49
CA ILE A 102 -0.18 15.29 -0.27
C ILE A 102 0.69 15.57 0.94
N PRO A 103 1.89 16.13 0.77
CA PRO A 103 2.79 16.39 1.89
C PRO A 103 2.22 17.45 2.82
N PHE A 104 2.45 17.29 4.12
CA PHE A 104 2.06 18.30 5.11
C PHE A 104 3.08 18.31 6.23
N GLU A 105 3.24 19.45 6.85
CA GLU A 105 4.11 19.62 8.00
C GLU A 105 3.35 19.32 9.27
N TRP A 106 4.01 18.69 10.22
CA TRP A 106 3.42 18.42 11.52
C TRP A 106 4.35 18.90 12.63
N ASN A 107 3.73 19.19 13.77
CA ASN A 107 4.43 19.69 14.93
C ASN A 107 3.82 19.03 16.15
N TYR A 108 4.62 18.38 16.96
CA TYR A 108 4.11 17.71 18.15
C TYR A 108 5.21 17.60 19.20
N ALA A 109 4.91 18.04 20.41
CA ALA A 109 5.81 17.90 21.57
C ALA A 109 7.21 18.42 21.29
N GLY A 110 7.32 19.56 20.62
CA GLY A 110 8.60 20.18 20.32
C GLY A 110 9.34 19.60 19.13
N LYS A 111 8.73 18.62 18.46
CA LYS A 111 9.32 18.01 17.25
C LYS A 111 8.49 18.39 16.05
N SER A 112 9.13 18.41 14.91
CA SER A 112 8.42 18.70 13.67
C SER A 112 8.95 17.81 12.55
N GLY A 113 8.18 17.66 11.50
CA GLY A 113 8.57 16.90 10.35
C GLY A 113 7.57 17.03 9.23
N VAL A 114 7.74 16.23 8.18
CA VAL A 114 6.85 16.21 7.04
C VAL A 114 6.33 14.79 6.89
N SER A 115 5.03 14.67 6.72
CA SER A 115 4.38 13.41 6.37
C SER A 115 3.59 13.63 5.10
N ALA A 116 2.97 12.60 4.58
CA ALA A 116 2.15 12.75 3.38
C ALA A 116 0.84 12.03 3.59
N ASP A 117 -0.24 12.68 3.17
CA ASP A 117 -1.58 12.12 3.23
C ASP A 117 -1.81 11.23 2.02
N LEU A 118 -2.31 10.03 2.24
CA LEU A 118 -2.56 9.07 1.17
C LEU A 118 -3.87 9.42 0.48
N ALA A 119 -3.77 10.06 -0.67
CA ALA A 119 -4.95 10.56 -1.37
C ALA A 119 -5.50 9.56 -2.37
N ALA A 120 -4.63 8.89 -3.12
CA ALA A 120 -5.07 7.96 -4.16
C ALA A 120 -3.95 6.98 -4.50
N VAL A 121 -4.34 5.82 -5.02
CA VAL A 121 -3.41 4.82 -5.51
C VAL A 121 -3.92 4.31 -6.85
N GLN A 122 -3.03 4.24 -7.83
CA GLN A 122 -3.31 3.60 -9.11
C GLN A 122 -2.48 2.33 -9.18
N VAL A 123 -3.13 1.18 -9.35
CA VAL A 123 -2.43 -0.10 -9.42
C VAL A 123 -1.96 -0.29 -10.84
N VAL A 124 -0.64 -0.40 -11.03
CA VAL A 124 -0.05 -0.52 -12.36
C VAL A 124 0.23 -1.98 -12.69
N ASP A 125 0.86 -2.68 -11.75
CA ASP A 125 1.22 -4.08 -11.96
C ASP A 125 0.73 -4.85 -10.72
N PHE A 126 -0.34 -5.60 -10.87
CA PHE A 126 -1.06 -6.16 -9.74
C PHE A 126 -0.62 -7.58 -9.43
N ILE A 127 -0.28 -7.78 -8.16
CA ILE A 127 -0.08 -9.11 -7.61
C ILE A 127 -1.16 -9.28 -6.54
N GLU A 128 -2.00 -10.27 -6.70
CA GLU A 128 -3.10 -10.47 -5.78
C GLU A 128 -2.61 -11.11 -4.49
N TYR A 129 -3.03 -10.53 -3.36
CA TYR A 129 -2.71 -11.10 -2.06
C TYR A 129 -3.65 -12.25 -1.75
N THR A 130 -3.10 -13.39 -1.32
CA THR A 130 -3.90 -14.50 -0.84
C THR A 130 -3.65 -14.65 0.66
N SER A 131 -4.57 -15.31 1.34
CA SER A 131 -4.45 -15.44 2.80
C SER A 131 -3.22 -16.26 3.15
N GLY A 132 -2.71 -16.06 4.35
CA GLY A 132 -1.52 -16.77 4.81
C GLY A 132 -1.68 -18.27 4.76
N ALA A 133 -2.87 -18.77 5.04
CA ALA A 133 -3.08 -20.20 5.01
C ALA A 133 -2.87 -20.78 3.61
N ASP A 134 -3.17 -19.99 2.59
CA ASP A 134 -3.00 -20.44 1.23
C ASP A 134 -1.54 -20.43 0.80
N ASN A 135 -0.71 -19.68 1.51
CA ASN A 135 0.68 -19.49 1.13
C ASN A 135 1.68 -20.08 2.11
N ASP A 136 1.23 -20.96 3.00
CA ASP A 136 2.13 -21.54 3.98
C ASP A 136 3.18 -22.45 3.35
N PHE A 137 2.91 -22.97 2.18
CA PHE A 137 3.83 -23.90 1.54
C PHE A 137 4.32 -23.34 0.23
N GLU A 138 5.55 -23.68 -0.09
CA GLU A 138 6.09 -23.32 -1.38
C GLU A 138 5.45 -24.19 -2.45
N LEU A 139 5.42 -23.68 -3.67
CA LEU A 139 4.92 -24.46 -4.78
C LEU A 139 5.86 -25.62 -5.06
N VAL A 140 5.29 -26.78 -5.34
CA VAL A 140 6.06 -27.96 -5.68
C VAL A 140 5.83 -28.26 -7.15
N GLU A 141 6.89 -28.13 -7.92
CA GLU A 141 6.78 -28.34 -9.35
C GLU A 141 6.58 -29.82 -9.63
N GLY A 142 5.62 -30.16 -10.48
CA GLY A 142 5.34 -31.54 -10.75
C GLY A 142 4.47 -32.23 -9.73
N GLY A 143 4.06 -31.52 -8.68
CA GLY A 143 3.19 -32.09 -7.68
C GLY A 143 1.73 -32.12 -8.09
N TYR A 144 0.92 -32.66 -7.20
CA TYR A 144 -0.50 -32.79 -7.48
C TYR A 144 -1.17 -31.42 -7.56
N VAL A 145 -1.99 -31.22 -8.55
CA VAL A 145 -2.71 -29.96 -8.74
C VAL A 145 -4.19 -30.27 -8.89
N THR A 146 -5.03 -29.54 -8.16
CA THR A 146 -6.46 -29.70 -8.34
C THR A 146 -6.87 -29.08 -9.65
N LYS A 147 -7.82 -29.75 -10.32
CA LYS A 147 -8.21 -29.29 -11.58
C LYS A 147 -9.02 -28.07 -11.56
N ASN A 148 -9.81 -27.91 -10.61
CA ASN A 148 -10.63 -26.87 -10.57
C ASN A 148 -10.06 -25.73 -9.92
N THR A 149 -9.57 -24.88 -10.47
CA THR A 149 -8.91 -23.81 -9.90
C THR A 149 -9.81 -22.77 -9.41
N SER A 150 -10.80 -22.46 -10.06
CA SER A 150 -11.56 -21.36 -9.60
C SER A 150 -12.91 -21.74 -9.27
N GLU A 151 -13.37 -22.83 -9.78
CA GLU A 151 -14.59 -23.20 -9.44
C GLU A 151 -14.64 -24.16 -8.50
N GLU A 152 -14.34 -24.67 -8.11
CA GLU A 152 -14.62 -25.55 -7.22
C GLU A 152 -13.96 -26.12 -6.63
N ILE A 153 -14.17 -26.59 -6.05
CA ILE A 153 -13.69 -27.22 -5.35
C ILE A 153 -13.50 -28.29 -5.01
N PRO A 154 -13.22 -28.73 -4.82
CA PRO A 154 -13.06 -29.75 -4.60
C PRO A 154 -13.09 -30.49 -3.63
N PHE A 155 -13.27 -30.77 -3.44
CA PHE A 155 -13.13 -31.48 -2.82
C PHE A 155 -12.88 -32.22 -2.82
N ALA A 156 -12.79 -32.37 -2.98
CA ALA A 156 -12.53 -32.90 -2.96
C ALA A 156 -12.08 -33.44 -3.01
N SER A 157 -11.80 -33.35 -3.03
CA SER A 157 -11.29 -33.78 -3.12
C SER A 157 -11.04 -34.21 -3.12
#